data_0c25b99c5cf98e330b133647a1282860
#
_entry.id   0c25b99c5cf98e330b133647a1282860
#
_cell.length_a   1.000
_cell.length_b   1.000
_cell.length_c   1.000
_cell.angle_alpha   90.00
_cell.angle_beta   90.00
_cell.angle_gamma   90.00
#
_symmetry.space_group_name_H-M   'P 1'
#
loop_
_entity.id
_entity.type
_entity.pdbx_description
1 polymer ?
#
loop_
_entity_poly.entity_id
_entity_poly.type
_entity_poly.pdbx_seq_one_letter_code
_entity_poly.pdbx_strand_id
1 'polypeptide(L)'
;MKKKTHLEISTELPDGAAVISVGDDNSVFANLAASLAEIRKLKGVMGYILRSNTSAIIDLTEQDKTIEYAVLSSQISESSSEMAKQFNLTDIESVLVEGKNVKVLCMCVGENKISVFMEKTATHAWIIKRILL
;
A
#
# COMPACT_ATOMS: atom_id res chain seq x y z
N MET A 1 -26.80 6.27 -8.59
CA MET A 1 -26.55 6.11 -7.17
C MET A 1 -25.86 7.33 -6.60
N LYS A 2 -26.30 7.70 -5.44
CA LYS A 2 -25.77 8.89 -4.82
C LYS A 2 -24.55 8.57 -3.95
N LYS A 3 -23.47 9.22 -4.20
CA LYS A 3 -22.27 9.10 -3.41
C LYS A 3 -22.22 10.14 -2.33
N LYS A 4 -21.73 9.78 -1.18
CA LYS A 4 -21.37 10.75 -0.17
C LYS A 4 -20.09 11.44 -0.61
N THR A 5 -20.03 12.73 -0.38
CA THR A 5 -18.87 13.50 -0.80
C THR A 5 -18.13 14.12 0.38
N HIS A 6 -18.44 13.73 1.59
CA HIS A 6 -17.71 14.25 2.73
C HIS A 6 -16.43 13.48 2.96
N LEU A 7 -15.46 14.16 3.47
CA LEU A 7 -14.18 13.59 3.84
C LEU A 7 -14.24 13.12 5.29
N GLU A 8 -13.78 11.91 5.53
CA GLU A 8 -13.80 11.29 6.84
C GLU A 8 -12.41 10.93 7.27
N ILE A 9 -12.07 11.22 8.51
CA ILE A 9 -10.79 10.80 9.08
C ILE A 9 -11.10 9.88 10.24
N SER A 10 -10.63 8.64 10.14
CA SER A 10 -10.83 7.65 11.18
C SER A 10 -9.72 7.71 12.21
N THR A 11 -10.08 7.56 13.50
CA THR A 11 -9.12 7.50 14.59
C THR A 11 -8.91 6.08 15.10
N GLU A 12 -9.52 5.10 14.44
CA GLU A 12 -9.47 3.71 14.89
C GLU A 12 -8.30 2.92 14.33
N LEU A 13 -7.25 3.58 13.92
CA LEU A 13 -6.09 2.96 13.33
C LEU A 13 -4.92 2.92 14.30
N PRO A 14 -3.91 2.06 14.01
CA PRO A 14 -2.68 2.06 14.79
C PRO A 14 -2.03 3.44 14.82
N ASP A 15 -1.24 3.68 15.86
CA ASP A 15 -0.52 4.94 16.00
C ASP A 15 0.32 5.23 14.76
N GLY A 16 0.27 6.46 14.30
CA GLY A 16 1.02 6.91 13.15
C GLY A 16 0.32 6.72 11.82
N ALA A 17 -0.83 6.06 11.81
CA ALA A 17 -1.60 5.86 10.59
C ALA A 17 -2.61 6.99 10.39
N ALA A 18 -2.82 7.34 9.13
CA ALA A 18 -3.84 8.31 8.75
C ALA A 18 -4.75 7.69 7.68
N VAL A 19 -6.04 7.81 7.87
CA VAL A 19 -7.04 7.35 6.90
C VAL A 19 -7.79 8.54 6.35
N ILE A 20 -7.82 8.61 5.02
CA ILE A 20 -8.62 9.60 4.32
C ILE A 20 -9.59 8.84 3.44
N SER A 21 -10.88 8.97 3.73
CA SER A 21 -11.91 8.23 3.01
C SER A 21 -12.96 9.17 2.44
N VAL A 22 -13.37 8.92 1.21
CA VAL A 22 -14.42 9.67 0.55
C VAL A 22 -15.55 8.72 0.20
N GLY A 23 -16.46 8.58 1.13
CA GLY A 23 -17.81 8.09 0.91
C GLY A 23 -18.07 6.61 0.76
N ASP A 24 -17.31 5.86 0.05
CA ASP A 24 -17.68 4.50 -0.31
C ASP A 24 -17.21 3.45 0.69
N ASP A 25 -18.08 2.50 0.97
CA ASP A 25 -17.72 1.32 1.75
C ASP A 25 -17.02 0.32 0.84
N ASN A 26 -15.92 -0.25 1.31
CA ASN A 26 -15.15 -1.23 0.58
C ASN A 26 -14.62 -2.29 1.54
N SER A 27 -15.26 -3.46 1.54
CA SER A 27 -14.89 -4.55 2.45
C SER A 27 -13.51 -5.13 2.12
N VAL A 28 -13.11 -5.14 0.84
CA VAL A 28 -11.78 -5.60 0.46
C VAL A 28 -10.72 -4.66 1.00
N PHE A 29 -10.97 -3.36 0.87
CA PHE A 29 -10.09 -2.34 1.42
C PHE A 29 -9.93 -2.52 2.94
N ALA A 30 -11.03 -2.71 3.65
CA ALA A 30 -11.01 -2.89 5.10
C ALA A 30 -10.23 -4.15 5.51
N ASN A 31 -10.40 -5.24 4.77
CA ASN A 31 -9.68 -6.48 5.03
C ASN A 31 -8.17 -6.32 4.79
N LEU A 32 -7.82 -5.63 3.72
CA LEU A 32 -6.41 -5.34 3.42
C LEU A 32 -5.82 -4.43 4.50
N ALA A 33 -6.57 -3.44 4.96
CA ALA A 33 -6.12 -2.55 6.03
C ALA A 33 -5.82 -3.34 7.31
N ALA A 34 -6.67 -4.29 7.65
CA ALA A 34 -6.45 -5.13 8.83
C ALA A 34 -5.20 -5.99 8.69
N SER A 35 -4.99 -6.61 7.52
CA SER A 35 -3.80 -7.41 7.25
C SER A 35 -2.54 -6.56 7.30
N LEU A 36 -2.58 -5.37 6.74
CA LEU A 36 -1.43 -4.48 6.73
C LEU A 36 -1.10 -3.93 8.11
N ALA A 37 -2.10 -3.71 8.95
CA ALA A 37 -1.87 -3.31 10.33
C ALA A 37 -1.10 -4.39 11.09
N GLU A 38 -1.36 -5.66 10.81
CA GLU A 38 -0.60 -6.77 11.40
C GLU A 38 0.81 -6.85 10.83
N ILE A 39 0.94 -6.70 9.51
CA ILE A 39 2.24 -6.70 8.85
C ILE A 39 3.13 -5.57 9.39
N ARG A 40 2.52 -4.41 9.68
CA ARG A 40 3.22 -3.25 10.21
C ARG A 40 3.97 -3.55 11.52
N LYS A 41 3.51 -4.52 12.28
CA LYS A 41 4.11 -4.89 13.55
C LYS A 41 5.33 -5.79 13.41
N LEU A 42 5.58 -6.30 12.22
CA LEU A 42 6.69 -7.22 11.99
C LEU A 42 8.02 -6.47 12.02
N LYS A 43 9.04 -7.17 12.49
CA LYS A 43 10.38 -6.63 12.51
C LYS A 43 10.86 -6.32 11.11
N GLY A 44 11.41 -5.14 10.91
CA GLY A 44 11.93 -4.72 9.63
C GLY A 44 10.91 -4.03 8.72
N VAL A 45 9.64 -4.04 9.08
CA VAL A 45 8.63 -3.31 8.30
C VAL A 45 8.61 -1.85 8.76
N MET A 46 8.84 -0.95 7.82
CA MET A 46 8.93 0.49 8.06
C MET A 46 7.61 1.20 7.88
N GLY A 47 6.67 0.57 7.19
CA GLY A 47 5.37 1.15 6.97
C GLY A 47 4.72 0.67 5.69
N TYR A 48 3.55 1.21 5.41
CA TYR A 48 2.81 0.85 4.22
C TYR A 48 1.92 2.00 3.74
N ILE A 49 1.56 1.91 2.47
CA ILE A 49 0.55 2.77 1.86
C ILE A 49 -0.48 1.85 1.23
N LEU A 50 -1.73 2.02 1.58
CA LEU A 50 -2.86 1.32 0.97
C LEU A 50 -3.78 2.37 0.38
N ARG A 51 -4.12 2.23 -0.89
CA ARG A 51 -5.07 3.15 -1.49
C ARG A 51 -5.99 2.46 -2.48
N SER A 52 -7.20 2.97 -2.54
CA SER A 52 -8.19 2.62 -3.55
C SER A 52 -8.52 3.90 -4.33
N ASN A 53 -9.59 3.86 -5.11
CA ASN A 53 -10.03 5.05 -5.84
C ASN A 53 -10.58 6.14 -4.90
N THR A 54 -11.02 5.77 -3.72
CA THR A 54 -11.73 6.67 -2.81
C THR A 54 -11.12 6.80 -1.43
N SER A 55 -10.13 5.96 -1.09
CA SER A 55 -9.59 5.90 0.27
C SER A 55 -8.09 5.69 0.25
N ALA A 56 -7.41 6.17 1.28
CA ALA A 56 -5.99 5.94 1.44
C ALA A 56 -5.64 5.82 2.93
N ILE A 57 -4.72 4.91 3.23
CA ILE A 57 -4.13 4.76 4.55
C ILE A 57 -2.62 4.84 4.38
N ILE A 58 -1.98 5.68 5.17
CA ILE A 58 -0.53 5.81 5.17
C ILE A 58 -0.04 5.66 6.60
N ASP A 59 0.83 4.68 6.81
CA ASP A 59 1.41 4.41 8.12
C ASP A 59 2.90 4.17 7.94
N LEU A 60 3.71 5.17 8.23
CA LEU A 60 5.15 5.12 8.06
C LEU A 60 5.85 5.46 9.35
N THR A 61 6.94 4.74 9.65
CA THR A 61 7.78 5.03 10.80
C THR A 61 8.36 6.44 10.72
N GLU A 62 8.85 6.82 9.53
CA GLU A 62 9.39 8.14 9.28
C GLU A 62 8.33 9.01 8.61
N GLN A 63 7.52 9.69 9.39
CA GLN A 63 6.41 10.47 8.87
C GLN A 63 6.82 11.65 7.99
N ASP A 64 8.02 12.17 8.20
CA ASP A 64 8.56 13.24 7.37
C ASP A 64 8.88 12.78 5.94
N LYS A 65 8.94 11.48 5.71
CA LYS A 65 9.16 10.90 4.38
C LYS A 65 7.88 10.50 3.66
N THR A 66 6.73 10.87 4.18
CA THR A 66 5.43 10.48 3.62
C THR A 66 5.30 10.88 2.15
N ILE A 67 5.62 12.12 1.81
CA ILE A 67 5.50 12.60 0.43
C ILE A 67 6.47 11.86 -0.49
N GLU A 68 7.70 11.71 -0.04
CA GLU A 68 8.74 11.01 -0.81
C GLU A 68 8.33 9.58 -1.12
N TYR A 69 7.85 8.86 -0.13
CA TYR A 69 7.43 7.46 -0.32
C TYR A 69 6.14 7.34 -1.13
N ALA A 70 5.23 8.29 -1.01
CA ALA A 70 4.03 8.31 -1.83
C ALA A 70 4.37 8.53 -3.31
N VAL A 71 5.30 9.42 -3.60
CA VAL A 71 5.78 9.66 -4.97
C VAL A 71 6.46 8.42 -5.52
N LEU A 72 7.34 7.81 -4.74
CA LEU A 72 8.03 6.58 -5.13
C LEU A 72 7.04 5.47 -5.46
N SER A 73 6.06 5.27 -4.59
CA SER A 73 5.01 4.29 -4.78
C SER A 73 4.24 4.51 -6.09
N SER A 74 3.90 5.76 -6.37
CA SER A 74 3.19 6.11 -7.60
C SER A 74 4.05 5.85 -8.84
N GLN A 75 5.32 6.18 -8.79
CA GLN A 75 6.24 5.96 -9.91
C GLN A 75 6.43 4.47 -10.20
N ILE A 76 6.55 3.66 -9.17
CA ILE A 76 6.64 2.20 -9.34
C ILE A 76 5.37 1.67 -10.01
N SER A 77 4.23 2.12 -9.54
CA SER A 77 2.93 1.72 -10.08
C SER A 77 2.79 2.08 -11.57
N GLU A 78 3.15 3.30 -11.93
CA GLU A 78 3.09 3.76 -13.32
C GLU A 78 4.06 3.01 -14.22
N SER A 79 5.28 2.83 -13.77
CA SER A 79 6.30 2.12 -14.54
C SER A 79 5.92 0.67 -14.78
N SER A 80 5.37 0.01 -13.78
CA SER A 80 4.94 -1.38 -13.94
C SER A 80 3.75 -1.50 -14.89
N SER A 81 2.83 -0.54 -14.87
CA SER A 81 1.72 -0.52 -15.83
C SER A 81 2.22 -0.34 -17.26
N GLU A 82 3.20 0.52 -17.47
CA GLU A 82 3.80 0.71 -18.80
C GLU A 82 4.48 -0.56 -19.29
N MET A 83 5.23 -1.23 -18.42
CA MET A 83 5.87 -2.50 -18.78
C MET A 83 4.83 -3.56 -19.14
N ALA A 84 3.74 -3.63 -18.41
CA ALA A 84 2.68 -4.58 -18.69
C ALA A 84 2.10 -4.37 -20.09
N LYS A 85 1.90 -3.12 -20.47
CA LYS A 85 1.39 -2.78 -21.80
C LYS A 85 2.38 -3.10 -22.90
N GLN A 86 3.64 -2.73 -22.72
CA GLN A 86 4.67 -2.90 -23.74
C GLN A 86 4.98 -4.36 -24.01
N PHE A 87 4.91 -5.21 -23.00
CA PHE A 87 5.33 -6.60 -23.10
C PHE A 87 4.18 -7.60 -22.98
N ASN A 88 2.95 -7.14 -23.05
CA ASN A 88 1.75 -7.96 -23.00
C ASN A 88 1.70 -8.87 -21.77
N LEU A 89 2.07 -8.32 -20.63
CA LEU A 89 2.06 -9.08 -19.37
C LEU A 89 0.67 -9.16 -18.75
N THR A 90 -0.29 -8.47 -19.31
CA THR A 90 -1.67 -8.34 -18.85
C THR A 90 -1.74 -7.54 -17.56
N ASP A 91 -1.50 -8.18 -16.42
CA ASP A 91 -1.47 -7.52 -15.13
C ASP A 91 -0.21 -7.91 -14.37
N ILE A 92 0.41 -6.94 -13.73
CA ILE A 92 1.53 -7.19 -12.85
C ILE A 92 0.99 -7.32 -11.43
N GLU A 93 1.16 -8.48 -10.82
CA GLU A 93 0.64 -8.75 -9.48
C GLU A 93 1.50 -8.11 -8.40
N SER A 94 2.80 -8.14 -8.57
CA SER A 94 3.72 -7.57 -7.58
C SER A 94 5.00 -7.08 -8.22
N VAL A 95 5.60 -6.08 -7.60
CA VAL A 95 6.89 -5.52 -7.99
C VAL A 95 7.71 -5.31 -6.74
N LEU A 96 8.92 -5.81 -6.74
CA LEU A 96 9.87 -5.58 -5.65
C LEU A 96 10.99 -4.69 -6.15
N VAL A 97 11.19 -3.56 -5.48
CA VAL A 97 12.31 -2.66 -5.77
C VAL A 97 13.25 -2.68 -4.57
N GLU A 98 14.47 -3.12 -4.79
CA GLU A 98 15.46 -3.19 -3.72
C GLU A 98 16.48 -2.07 -3.86
N GLY A 99 16.57 -1.23 -2.84
CA GLY A 99 17.63 -0.25 -2.73
C GLY A 99 18.77 -0.78 -1.87
N LYS A 100 19.63 0.11 -1.46
CA LYS A 100 20.78 -0.26 -0.63
C LYS A 100 20.36 -0.69 0.77
N ASN A 101 19.44 0.02 1.38
CA ASN A 101 19.03 -0.23 2.77
C ASN A 101 17.54 -0.55 2.91
N VAL A 102 16.75 -0.16 1.93
CA VAL A 102 15.29 -0.27 1.98
C VAL A 102 14.82 -0.98 0.72
N LYS A 103 13.80 -1.81 0.86
CA LYS A 103 13.11 -2.37 -0.29
C LYS A 103 11.61 -2.07 -0.20
N VAL A 104 10.98 -1.99 -1.35
CA VAL A 104 9.58 -1.65 -1.49
C VAL A 104 8.89 -2.74 -2.27
N LEU A 105 7.85 -3.30 -1.68
CA LEU A 105 6.99 -4.26 -2.35
C LEU A 105 5.69 -3.57 -2.73
N CYS A 106 5.38 -3.54 -4.01
CA CYS A 106 4.13 -2.97 -4.51
C CYS A 106 3.26 -4.09 -5.06
N MET A 107 1.99 -4.08 -4.70
CA MET A 107 1.02 -5.08 -5.13
C MET A 107 -0.30 -4.43 -5.49
N CYS A 108 -1.06 -5.10 -6.35
CA CYS A 108 -2.42 -4.71 -6.68
C CYS A 108 -3.35 -5.85 -6.29
N VAL A 109 -4.40 -5.54 -5.56
CA VAL A 109 -5.47 -6.50 -5.21
C VAL A 109 -6.78 -5.84 -5.63
N GLY A 110 -7.33 -6.27 -6.77
CA GLY A 110 -8.46 -5.60 -7.38
C GLY A 110 -8.09 -4.16 -7.73
N GLU A 111 -8.85 -3.22 -7.23
CA GLU A 111 -8.59 -1.79 -7.45
C GLU A 111 -7.72 -1.17 -6.35
N ASN A 112 -7.26 -1.98 -5.42
CA ASN A 112 -6.46 -1.49 -4.31
C ASN A 112 -4.99 -1.63 -4.62
N LYS A 113 -4.23 -0.58 -4.33
CA LYS A 113 -2.79 -0.55 -4.53
C LYS A 113 -2.11 -0.51 -3.17
N ILE A 114 -1.14 -1.39 -2.99
CA ILE A 114 -0.44 -1.57 -1.74
C ILE A 114 1.05 -1.35 -1.97
N SER A 115 1.69 -0.61 -1.08
CA SER A 115 3.13 -0.50 -1.05
C SER A 115 3.60 -0.74 0.38
N VAL A 116 4.48 -1.70 0.56
CA VAL A 116 5.07 -2.01 1.86
C VAL A 116 6.55 -1.65 1.82
N PHE A 117 6.96 -0.82 2.75
CA PHE A 117 8.34 -0.35 2.87
C PHE A 117 9.00 -1.12 4.00
N MET A 118 10.16 -1.69 3.73
CA MET A 118 10.82 -2.55 4.70
C MET A 118 12.32 -2.45 4.59
N GLU A 119 12.99 -2.84 5.67
CA GLU A 119 14.43 -2.98 5.65
C GLU A 119 14.80 -4.11 4.69
N LYS A 120 15.99 -4.03 4.11
CA LYS A 120 16.45 -4.99 3.11
C LYS A 120 16.43 -6.43 3.62
N THR A 121 16.61 -6.63 4.89
CA THR A 121 16.67 -7.96 5.50
C THR A 121 15.30 -8.57 5.80
N ALA A 122 14.23 -7.80 5.68
CA ALA A 122 12.89 -8.32 5.93
C ALA A 122 12.47 -9.33 4.85
N THR A 123 11.61 -10.27 5.21
CA THR A 123 11.17 -11.34 4.32
C THR A 123 9.92 -10.93 3.54
N HIS A 124 10.12 -10.42 2.33
CA HIS A 124 9.03 -9.95 1.50
C HIS A 124 8.10 -11.08 1.02
N ALA A 125 8.63 -12.27 0.81
CA ALA A 125 7.81 -13.42 0.37
C ALA A 125 6.72 -13.75 1.38
N TRP A 126 7.03 -13.66 2.66
CA TRP A 126 6.06 -13.89 3.72
C TRP A 126 4.97 -12.81 3.72
N ILE A 127 5.37 -11.57 3.45
CA ILE A 127 4.43 -10.45 3.37
C ILE A 127 3.45 -10.64 2.21
N ILE A 128 3.94 -11.09 1.06
CA ILE A 128 3.09 -11.40 -0.10
C ILE A 128 2.03 -12.43 0.28
N LYS A 129 2.44 -13.50 0.91
CA LYS A 129 1.51 -14.54 1.35
C LYS A 129 0.46 -14.01 2.30
N ARG A 130 0.87 -13.17 3.21
CA ARG A 130 -0.02 -12.61 4.21
C ARG A 130 -1.09 -11.71 3.59
N ILE A 131 -0.71 -10.93 2.59
CA ILE A 131 -1.63 -10.04 1.89
C ILE A 131 -2.64 -10.84 1.06
N LEU A 132 -2.20 -11.91 0.43
CA LEU A 132 -3.04 -12.70 -0.47
C LEU A 132 -3.92 -13.72 0.24
N LEU A 133 -3.70 -13.95 1.51
CA LEU A 133 -4.58 -14.80 2.30
C LEU A 133 -5.79 -14.01 2.84
#